data_cf37791e7d9b67de1e1b52592ae4f606
#
_entry.id   cf37791e7d9b67de1e1b52592ae4f606
#
_cell.length_a   1.000
_cell.length_b   1.000
_cell.length_c   1.000
_cell.angle_alpha   90.00
_cell.angle_beta   90.00
_cell.angle_gamma   90.00
#
_symmetry.space_group_name_H-M   'P 1'
#
loop_
_entity.id
_entity.type
_entity.pdbx_description
1 polymer ?
#
loop_
_entity_poly.entity_id
_entity_poly.type
_entity_poly.pdbx_seq_one_letter_code
_entity_poly.pdbx_strand_id
1 'polypeptide(L)'
;EDGSKKYAIEGVFMQSESKNRNGRIYPKKIMENAVSKYVDEQVSKNRAVGELNHPEGPTVNLDKVSHLITDLRWEGNDVVGKASILDTPMGQIVKGLLEGGVNLGVSTRGMGSLESRGNAMYVKEDFTLSTVDIVQDPSAPNAFVNGIMEGVEWVWNNGILTAQEICEEQETEINLAPRIVKGEYAPQVREFKNFLSSLKKNF
;
A
#
# COMPACT_ATOMS: atom_id res chain seq x y z
N GLU A 1 -6.89 7.72 24.99
CA GLU A 1 -6.39 7.47 23.63
C GLU A 1 -7.28 8.22 22.67
N ASP A 2 -6.69 9.14 21.93
CA ASP A 2 -7.39 10.03 21.01
C ASP A 2 -7.80 9.19 19.78
N GLY A 3 -9.10 9.02 19.55
CA GLY A 3 -9.69 8.23 18.46
C GLY A 3 -9.50 8.86 17.08
N SER A 4 -8.34 9.48 16.80
CA SER A 4 -8.02 10.02 15.48
C SER A 4 -7.80 8.88 14.49
N LYS A 5 -8.62 8.82 13.44
CA LYS A 5 -8.50 7.87 12.33
C LYS A 5 -7.12 8.04 11.68
N LYS A 6 -6.32 6.96 11.68
CA LYS A 6 -5.03 6.93 11.01
C LYS A 6 -5.22 6.47 9.56
N TYR A 7 -4.71 7.24 8.63
CA TYR A 7 -4.73 6.92 7.20
C TYR A 7 -3.41 6.31 6.77
N ALA A 8 -3.48 5.30 5.94
CA ALA A 8 -2.32 4.70 5.29
C ALA A 8 -2.59 4.46 3.80
N ILE A 9 -1.53 4.27 3.04
CA ILE A 9 -1.59 3.79 1.66
C ILE A 9 -0.78 2.51 1.54
N GLU A 10 -1.25 1.57 0.72
CA GLU A 10 -0.54 0.33 0.42
C GLU A 10 -0.71 -0.02 -1.06
N GLY A 11 0.33 -0.58 -1.66
CA GLY A 11 0.33 -1.01 -3.06
C GLY A 11 1.72 -1.24 -3.60
N VAL A 12 1.84 -1.37 -4.92
CA VAL A 12 3.13 -1.48 -5.59
C VAL A 12 3.83 -0.12 -5.57
N PHE A 13 4.99 -0.05 -4.91
CA PHE A 13 5.77 1.19 -4.83
C PHE A 13 6.84 1.26 -5.92
N MET A 14 7.44 0.12 -6.29
CA MET A 14 8.49 0.04 -7.31
C MET A 14 8.36 -1.25 -8.12
N GLN A 15 8.81 -1.23 -9.38
CA GLN A 15 8.87 -2.41 -10.25
C GLN A 15 10.26 -2.55 -10.83
N SER A 16 10.85 -3.75 -10.70
CA SER A 16 12.10 -4.13 -11.35
C SER A 16 11.83 -4.86 -12.67
N GLU A 17 12.85 -4.98 -13.51
CA GLU A 17 12.85 -5.71 -14.80
C GLU A 17 11.78 -5.25 -15.82
N SER A 18 11.02 -4.22 -15.50
CA SER A 18 9.97 -3.64 -16.35
C SER A 18 10.38 -2.25 -16.84
N LYS A 19 10.13 -1.97 -18.12
CA LYS A 19 10.34 -0.64 -18.68
C LYS A 19 9.26 0.32 -18.19
N ASN A 20 9.66 1.33 -17.45
CA ASN A 20 8.75 2.34 -16.95
C ASN A 20 8.41 3.39 -18.03
N ARG A 21 7.47 4.31 -17.72
CA ARG A 21 7.03 5.37 -18.65
C ARG A 21 8.16 6.34 -19.06
N ASN A 22 9.23 6.43 -18.25
CA ASN A 22 10.43 7.22 -18.57
C ASN A 22 11.44 6.46 -19.43
N GLY A 23 11.10 5.26 -19.92
CA GLY A 23 11.97 4.43 -20.73
C GLY A 23 13.08 3.73 -19.94
N ARG A 24 13.03 3.72 -18.61
CA ARG A 24 14.04 3.15 -17.73
C ARG A 24 13.66 1.75 -17.28
N ILE A 25 14.68 0.89 -17.16
CA ILE A 25 14.58 -0.44 -16.55
C ILE A 25 15.51 -0.47 -15.35
N TYR A 26 14.98 -0.92 -14.22
CA TYR A 26 15.72 -1.13 -12.98
C TYR A 26 16.03 -2.63 -12.86
N PRO A 27 17.29 -3.07 -13.07
CA PRO A 27 17.65 -4.45 -12.85
C PRO A 27 17.37 -4.87 -11.42
N LYS A 28 16.78 -6.06 -11.23
CA LYS A 28 16.32 -6.53 -9.92
C LYS A 28 17.41 -6.47 -8.86
N LYS A 29 18.60 -6.96 -9.17
CA LYS A 29 19.74 -6.96 -8.26
C LYS A 29 20.13 -5.55 -7.75
N ILE A 30 20.07 -4.56 -8.64
CA ILE A 30 20.40 -3.16 -8.30
C ILE A 30 19.30 -2.59 -7.41
N MET A 31 18.05 -2.82 -7.76
CA MET A 31 16.93 -2.37 -6.95
C MET A 31 16.90 -3.06 -5.57
N GLU A 32 17.18 -4.35 -5.48
CA GLU A 32 17.28 -5.09 -4.22
C GLU A 32 18.30 -4.45 -3.27
N ASN A 33 19.50 -4.13 -3.77
CA ASN A 33 20.54 -3.49 -2.98
C ASN A 33 20.10 -2.09 -2.50
N ALA A 34 19.49 -1.30 -3.37
CA ALA A 34 19.02 0.05 -3.04
C ALA A 34 17.88 0.03 -2.02
N VAL A 35 16.92 -0.89 -2.19
CA VAL A 35 15.78 -1.06 -1.25
C VAL A 35 16.26 -1.55 0.10
N SER A 36 17.14 -2.58 0.15
CA SER A 36 17.69 -3.07 1.42
C SER A 36 18.40 -1.97 2.18
N LYS A 37 19.26 -1.21 1.51
CA LYS A 37 19.96 -0.06 2.12
C LYS A 37 18.97 0.99 2.64
N TYR A 38 17.93 1.31 1.85
CA TYR A 38 16.92 2.30 2.23
C TYR A 38 16.10 1.82 3.45
N VAL A 39 15.74 0.55 3.51
CA VAL A 39 15.05 -0.05 4.66
C VAL A 39 15.93 0.07 5.91
N ASP A 40 17.20 -0.31 5.83
CA ASP A 40 18.13 -0.28 6.97
C ASP A 40 18.45 1.14 7.47
N GLU A 41 18.58 2.10 6.55
CA GLU A 41 19.01 3.45 6.88
C GLU A 41 17.87 4.42 7.17
N GLN A 42 16.69 4.20 6.59
CA GLN A 42 15.57 5.14 6.66
C GLN A 42 14.32 4.52 7.30
N VAL A 43 13.80 3.40 6.76
CA VAL A 43 12.53 2.82 7.22
C VAL A 43 12.66 2.33 8.66
N SER A 44 13.68 1.54 8.98
CA SER A 44 13.92 1.00 10.32
C SER A 44 14.14 2.07 11.40
N LYS A 45 14.47 3.29 10.98
CA LYS A 45 14.74 4.44 11.86
C LYS A 45 13.60 5.47 11.86
N ASN A 46 12.45 5.16 11.25
CA ASN A 46 11.33 6.09 11.10
C ASN A 46 11.72 7.42 10.42
N ARG A 47 12.56 7.37 9.40
CA ARG A 47 13.06 8.53 8.66
C ARG A 47 12.66 8.53 7.18
N ALA A 48 11.98 7.48 6.71
CA ALA A 48 11.59 7.26 5.33
C ALA A 48 10.38 8.14 4.93
N VAL A 49 10.54 9.44 4.99
CA VAL A 49 9.48 10.39 4.63
C VAL A 49 9.45 10.66 3.13
N GLY A 50 8.23 10.86 2.57
CA GLY A 50 8.01 11.20 1.17
C GLY A 50 7.11 12.42 1.01
N GLU A 51 7.17 13.03 -0.17
CA GLU A 51 6.48 14.26 -0.49
C GLU A 51 5.19 14.01 -1.30
N LEU A 52 4.31 15.00 -1.30
CA LEU A 52 3.23 15.11 -2.28
C LEU A 52 3.79 15.83 -3.52
N ASN A 53 3.73 15.17 -4.67
CA ASN A 53 4.38 15.49 -5.94
C ASN A 53 5.92 15.31 -5.92
N HIS A 54 6.49 15.14 -7.12
CA HIS A 54 7.93 15.10 -7.29
C HIS A 54 8.51 16.52 -7.29
N PRO A 55 9.48 16.83 -6.41
CA PRO A 55 10.30 18.02 -6.55
C PRO A 55 11.35 17.82 -7.65
N GLU A 56 11.99 18.91 -8.07
CA GLU A 56 13.06 18.87 -9.08
C GLU A 56 14.39 18.25 -8.56
N GLY A 57 14.57 18.19 -7.25
CA GLY A 57 15.82 17.72 -6.62
C GLY A 57 15.70 16.37 -5.91
N PRO A 58 16.83 15.74 -5.58
CA PRO A 58 16.86 14.45 -4.90
C PRO A 58 16.59 14.56 -3.40
N THR A 59 16.69 15.74 -2.82
CA THR A 59 16.53 15.99 -1.39
C THR A 59 15.06 16.12 -1.02
N VAL A 60 14.67 15.57 0.13
CA VAL A 60 13.31 15.72 0.67
C VAL A 60 13.16 17.08 1.33
N ASN A 61 12.10 17.83 0.95
CA ASN A 61 11.72 19.08 1.58
C ASN A 61 10.72 18.80 2.70
N LEU A 62 11.13 19.02 3.94
CA LEU A 62 10.32 18.66 5.10
C LEU A 62 8.97 19.41 5.18
N ASP A 63 8.89 20.59 4.60
CA ASP A 63 7.65 21.38 4.48
C ASP A 63 6.64 20.79 3.49
N LYS A 64 7.05 19.85 2.63
CA LYS A 64 6.22 19.16 1.64
C LYS A 64 5.96 17.69 1.95
N VAL A 65 6.45 17.23 3.09
CA VAL A 65 6.24 15.85 3.53
C VAL A 65 4.75 15.57 3.75
N SER A 66 4.27 14.48 3.17
CA SER A 66 2.89 14.01 3.26
C SER A 66 2.75 12.67 3.97
N HIS A 67 3.78 11.81 3.94
CA HIS A 67 3.71 10.45 4.44
C HIS A 67 5.05 9.93 4.96
N LEU A 68 4.98 8.86 5.74
CA LEU A 68 6.10 8.09 6.26
C LEU A 68 5.96 6.64 5.76
N ILE A 69 6.95 6.17 5.01
CA ILE A 69 7.02 4.78 4.56
C ILE A 69 7.36 3.90 5.76
N THR A 70 6.50 2.92 6.04
CA THR A 70 6.59 2.05 7.22
C THR A 70 7.01 0.64 6.88
N ASP A 71 6.78 0.20 5.64
CA ASP A 71 7.16 -1.13 5.15
C ASP A 71 7.48 -1.12 3.66
N LEU A 72 8.46 -1.94 3.26
CA LEU A 72 8.79 -2.27 1.88
C LEU A 72 9.15 -3.76 1.82
N ARG A 73 8.40 -4.55 1.06
CA ARG A 73 8.62 -5.98 0.89
C ARG A 73 8.60 -6.38 -0.58
N TRP A 74 9.33 -7.43 -0.92
CA TRP A 74 9.38 -7.95 -2.29
C TRP A 74 8.25 -8.95 -2.55
N GLU A 75 7.56 -8.77 -3.67
CA GLU A 75 6.60 -9.70 -4.23
C GLU A 75 6.95 -9.94 -5.72
N GLY A 76 7.66 -11.01 -6.01
CA GLY A 76 8.16 -11.27 -7.37
C GLY A 76 9.17 -10.20 -7.82
N ASN A 77 8.82 -9.42 -8.84
CA ASN A 77 9.60 -8.30 -9.36
C ASN A 77 9.13 -6.93 -8.85
N ASP A 78 8.09 -6.93 -8.04
CA ASP A 78 7.52 -5.71 -7.47
C ASP A 78 7.95 -5.53 -6.02
N VAL A 79 8.11 -4.29 -5.61
CA VAL A 79 8.26 -3.90 -4.21
C VAL A 79 6.91 -3.34 -3.76
N VAL A 80 6.24 -4.09 -2.91
CA VAL A 80 5.01 -3.64 -2.26
C VAL A 80 5.37 -2.84 -1.02
N GLY A 81 4.77 -1.68 -0.85
CA GLY A 81 5.03 -0.79 0.25
C GLY A 81 3.79 -0.37 1.00
N LYS A 82 3.99 0.01 2.25
CA LYS A 82 2.98 0.65 3.11
C LYS A 82 3.53 1.98 3.63
N ALA A 83 2.69 3.01 3.67
CA ALA A 83 3.06 4.30 4.23
C ALA A 83 1.91 4.91 5.03
N SER A 84 2.23 5.46 6.18
CA SER A 84 1.28 6.22 7.01
C SER A 84 1.18 7.65 6.51
N ILE A 85 -0.02 8.18 6.34
CA ILE A 85 -0.26 9.57 6.00
C ILE A 85 -0.09 10.41 7.26
N LEU A 86 0.82 11.36 7.20
CA LEU A 86 1.15 12.22 8.34
C LEU A 86 0.16 13.38 8.49
N ASP A 87 0.08 13.92 9.68
CA ASP A 87 -0.76 15.09 9.98
C ASP A 87 -0.03 16.40 9.65
N THR A 88 0.51 16.48 8.44
CA THR A 88 1.15 17.66 7.86
C THR A 88 0.17 18.34 6.89
N PRO A 89 0.41 19.61 6.48
CA PRO A 89 -0.44 20.26 5.46
C PRO A 89 -0.59 19.42 4.18
N MET A 90 0.50 18.80 3.69
CA MET A 90 0.47 17.95 2.50
C MET A 90 -0.23 16.61 2.76
N GLY A 91 -0.08 16.03 3.95
CA GLY A 91 -0.81 14.83 4.35
C GLY A 91 -2.31 15.07 4.48
N GLN A 92 -2.75 16.23 4.92
CA GLN A 92 -4.16 16.59 4.94
C GLN A 92 -4.76 16.69 3.53
N ILE A 93 -3.98 17.19 2.56
CA ILE A 93 -4.38 17.19 1.15
C ILE A 93 -4.54 15.74 0.64
N VAL A 94 -3.58 14.87 0.94
CA VAL A 94 -3.65 13.43 0.56
C VAL A 94 -4.90 12.78 1.17
N LYS A 95 -5.18 13.00 2.46
CA LYS A 95 -6.40 12.49 3.11
C LYS A 95 -7.66 12.93 2.36
N GLY A 96 -7.78 14.23 2.08
CA GLY A 96 -8.94 14.76 1.34
C GLY A 96 -9.09 14.18 -0.07
N LEU A 97 -7.97 13.91 -0.75
CA LEU A 97 -7.99 13.25 -2.07
C LEU A 97 -8.46 11.80 -1.97
N LEU A 98 -7.97 11.04 -0.99
CA LEU A 98 -8.38 9.65 -0.76
C LEU A 98 -9.86 9.56 -0.36
N GLU A 99 -10.32 10.42 0.54
CA GLU A 99 -11.74 10.52 0.94
C GLU A 99 -12.64 10.90 -0.25
N GLY A 100 -12.13 11.72 -1.16
CA GLY A 100 -12.80 12.09 -2.40
C GLY A 100 -12.77 11.00 -3.49
N GLY A 101 -12.15 9.83 -3.22
CA GLY A 101 -12.07 8.71 -4.17
C GLY A 101 -11.03 8.90 -5.28
N VAL A 102 -10.06 9.80 -5.10
CA VAL A 102 -8.98 10.00 -6.08
C VAL A 102 -8.02 8.82 -6.02
N ASN A 103 -7.75 8.22 -7.18
CA ASN A 103 -6.75 7.16 -7.32
C ASN A 103 -5.36 7.79 -7.40
N LEU A 104 -4.57 7.60 -6.36
CA LEU A 104 -3.21 8.14 -6.25
C LEU A 104 -2.19 7.09 -6.65
N GLY A 105 -1.10 7.54 -7.25
CA GLY A 105 0.07 6.74 -7.53
C GLY A 105 1.24 7.08 -6.61
N VAL A 106 2.28 6.25 -6.66
CA VAL A 106 3.56 6.54 -6.03
C VAL A 106 4.68 6.39 -7.04
N SER A 107 5.73 7.18 -6.89
CA SER A 107 6.84 7.17 -7.83
C SER A 107 8.18 7.29 -7.11
N THR A 108 9.11 6.44 -7.51
CA THR A 108 10.46 6.36 -6.97
C THR A 108 11.27 7.60 -7.32
N ARG A 109 11.91 8.19 -6.32
CA ARG A 109 12.91 9.23 -6.46
C ARG A 109 14.28 8.69 -6.02
N GLY A 110 15.26 8.82 -6.88
CA GLY A 110 16.62 8.37 -6.60
C GLY A 110 17.62 8.97 -7.57
N MET A 111 18.89 8.73 -7.29
CA MET A 111 20.03 9.16 -8.10
C MET A 111 20.81 7.94 -8.58
N GLY A 112 21.35 8.03 -9.77
CA GLY A 112 22.19 6.99 -10.36
C GLY A 112 22.47 7.25 -11.82
N SER A 113 23.48 6.58 -12.35
CA SER A 113 23.83 6.64 -13.76
C SER A 113 22.92 5.72 -14.61
N LEU A 114 22.80 6.05 -15.87
CA LEU A 114 22.03 5.29 -16.84
C LEU A 114 22.95 4.75 -17.94
N GLU A 115 22.64 3.57 -18.46
CA GLU A 115 23.29 2.96 -19.60
C GLU A 115 22.26 2.67 -20.70
N SER A 116 22.53 3.13 -21.91
CA SER A 116 21.65 2.86 -23.05
C SER A 116 21.91 1.45 -23.56
N ARG A 117 20.84 0.62 -23.63
CA ARG A 117 20.87 -0.72 -24.21
C ARG A 117 19.65 -0.91 -25.12
N GLY A 118 19.87 -0.87 -26.42
CA GLY A 118 18.78 -0.96 -27.40
C GLY A 118 17.81 0.24 -27.27
N ASN A 119 16.53 -0.06 -26.99
CA ASN A 119 15.46 0.95 -26.86
C ASN A 119 15.11 1.30 -25.41
N ALA A 120 15.96 0.98 -24.45
CA ALA A 120 15.75 1.25 -23.04
C ALA A 120 17.02 1.78 -22.35
N MET A 121 16.81 2.52 -21.26
CA MET A 121 17.86 3.02 -20.37
C MET A 121 17.89 2.14 -19.12
N TYR A 122 19.02 1.47 -18.90
CA TYR A 122 19.22 0.63 -17.71
C TYR A 122 19.87 1.42 -16.59
N VAL A 123 19.30 1.35 -15.40
CA VAL A 123 19.86 1.94 -14.19
C VAL A 123 21.09 1.13 -13.76
N LYS A 124 22.17 1.82 -13.37
CA LYS A 124 23.45 1.22 -12.99
C LYS A 124 23.57 0.98 -11.49
N GLU A 125 24.67 0.32 -11.08
CA GLU A 125 24.93 -0.10 -9.71
C GLU A 125 25.10 1.04 -8.70
N ASP A 126 25.38 2.26 -9.19
CA ASP A 126 25.49 3.48 -8.38
C ASP A 126 24.13 4.07 -7.97
N PHE A 127 23.02 3.36 -8.28
CA PHE A 127 21.68 3.80 -7.93
C PHE A 127 21.47 3.84 -6.41
N THR A 128 21.00 4.99 -5.95
CA THR A 128 20.62 5.22 -4.55
C THR A 128 19.16 5.68 -4.50
N LEU A 129 18.34 4.97 -3.73
CA LEU A 129 16.96 5.33 -3.46
C LEU A 129 16.92 6.49 -2.45
N SER A 130 16.31 7.61 -2.82
CA SER A 130 16.11 8.75 -1.93
C SER A 130 14.80 8.66 -1.17
N THR A 131 13.71 8.38 -1.87
CA THR A 131 12.36 8.17 -1.29
C THR A 131 11.40 7.67 -2.37
N VAL A 132 10.13 7.48 -1.97
CA VAL A 132 9.00 7.28 -2.87
C VAL A 132 7.98 8.36 -2.56
N ASP A 133 7.56 9.12 -3.57
CA ASP A 133 6.64 10.25 -3.45
C ASP A 133 5.23 9.88 -3.91
N ILE A 134 4.20 10.52 -3.36
CA ILE A 134 2.82 10.40 -3.84
C ILE A 134 2.65 11.34 -5.04
N VAL A 135 2.17 10.78 -6.15
CA VAL A 135 2.00 11.48 -7.44
C VAL A 135 0.66 11.15 -8.09
N GLN A 136 0.23 11.99 -9.04
CA GLN A 136 -0.92 11.69 -9.87
C GLN A 136 -0.58 10.61 -10.91
N ASP A 137 0.56 10.74 -11.61
CA ASP A 137 1.00 9.86 -12.68
C ASP A 137 2.31 9.16 -12.33
N PRO A 138 2.26 7.92 -11.83
CA PRO A 138 3.45 7.17 -11.48
C PRO A 138 4.26 6.74 -12.71
N SER A 139 5.58 6.74 -12.59
CA SER A 139 6.47 6.28 -13.66
C SER A 139 6.41 4.75 -13.87
N ALA A 140 6.23 3.97 -12.82
CA ALA A 140 5.98 2.54 -12.90
C ALA A 140 4.50 2.27 -13.21
N PRO A 141 4.18 1.44 -14.22
CA PRO A 141 2.80 1.28 -14.72
C PRO A 141 1.77 0.84 -13.68
N ASN A 142 2.18 0.04 -12.70
CA ASN A 142 1.31 -0.53 -11.68
C ASN A 142 1.47 0.14 -10.30
N ALA A 143 2.20 1.24 -10.20
CA ALA A 143 2.47 1.91 -8.92
C ALA A 143 1.30 2.81 -8.46
N PHE A 144 0.11 2.23 -8.42
CA PHE A 144 -1.06 2.82 -7.78
C PHE A 144 -1.27 2.24 -6.40
N VAL A 145 -1.73 3.06 -5.48
CA VAL A 145 -1.91 2.71 -4.08
C VAL A 145 -3.37 2.84 -3.66
N ASN A 146 -3.78 1.94 -2.78
CA ASN A 146 -5.09 1.99 -2.13
C ASN A 146 -4.96 2.75 -0.82
N GLY A 147 -5.93 3.63 -0.56
CA GLY A 147 -6.08 4.24 0.75
C GLY A 147 -6.59 3.21 1.75
N ILE A 148 -5.93 3.11 2.89
CA ILE A 148 -6.34 2.29 4.02
C ILE A 148 -6.62 3.22 5.18
N MET A 149 -7.81 3.13 5.77
CA MET A 149 -8.05 3.69 7.11
C MET A 149 -7.84 2.57 8.12
N GLU A 150 -6.97 2.76 9.09
CA GLU A 150 -6.87 1.83 10.21
C GLU A 150 -8.21 1.81 10.95
N GLY A 151 -8.83 0.63 11.09
CA GLY A 151 -10.17 0.44 11.64
C GLY A 151 -11.30 0.50 10.61
N VAL A 152 -11.00 0.62 9.33
CA VAL A 152 -12.01 0.65 8.25
C VAL A 152 -11.56 -0.24 7.09
N GLU A 153 -12.42 -1.14 6.65
CA GLU A 153 -12.22 -1.95 5.45
C GLU A 153 -12.93 -1.30 4.26
N TRP A 154 -12.23 -1.18 3.13
CA TRP A 154 -12.82 -0.69 1.89
C TRP A 154 -13.39 -1.86 1.08
N VAL A 155 -14.71 -1.90 0.94
CA VAL A 155 -15.42 -2.95 0.21
C VAL A 155 -15.97 -2.39 -1.10
N TRP A 156 -15.71 -3.09 -2.22
CA TRP A 156 -16.35 -2.82 -3.50
C TRP A 156 -17.81 -3.25 -3.45
N ASN A 157 -18.71 -2.28 -3.41
CA ASN A 157 -20.15 -2.51 -3.48
C ASN A 157 -20.67 -1.94 -4.80
N ASN A 158 -21.04 -2.83 -5.75
CA ASN A 158 -21.59 -2.45 -7.06
C ASN A 158 -20.78 -1.40 -7.84
N GLY A 159 -19.44 -1.49 -7.81
CA GLY A 159 -18.57 -0.54 -8.52
C GLY A 159 -18.29 0.78 -7.77
N ILE A 160 -18.76 0.90 -6.54
CA ILE A 160 -18.45 2.04 -5.65
C ILE A 160 -17.64 1.52 -4.48
N LEU A 161 -16.50 2.16 -4.21
CA LEU A 161 -15.67 1.85 -3.05
C LEU A 161 -16.29 2.51 -1.81
N THR A 162 -16.79 1.69 -0.88
CA THR A 162 -17.40 2.15 0.37
C THR A 162 -16.57 1.73 1.56
N ALA A 163 -16.35 2.65 2.50
CA ALA A 163 -15.67 2.38 3.76
C ALA A 163 -16.65 1.73 4.75
N GLN A 164 -16.30 0.56 5.28
CA GLN A 164 -17.01 -0.08 6.40
C GLN A 164 -16.12 -0.07 7.63
N GLU A 165 -16.65 0.35 8.77
CA GLU A 165 -15.92 0.25 10.04
C GLU A 165 -15.72 -1.23 10.38
N ILE A 166 -14.46 -1.61 10.62
CA ILE A 166 -14.14 -2.93 11.18
C ILE A 166 -14.56 -2.87 12.63
N CYS A 167 -15.73 -3.45 12.94
CA CYS A 167 -16.03 -3.79 14.32
C CYS A 167 -14.99 -4.85 14.73
N GLU A 168 -14.10 -4.53 15.64
CA GLU A 168 -13.31 -5.53 16.36
C GLU A 168 -14.30 -6.43 17.11
N GLU A 169 -14.81 -7.46 16.43
CA GLU A 169 -15.33 -8.61 17.12
C GLU A 169 -14.14 -9.20 17.88
N GLN A 170 -14.20 -9.13 19.20
CA GLN A 170 -13.28 -9.86 20.06
C GLN A 170 -13.17 -11.26 19.48
N GLU A 171 -11.99 -11.63 19.00
CA GLU A 171 -11.66 -13.01 18.68
C GLU A 171 -11.86 -13.86 19.95
N THR A 172 -13.07 -14.31 20.16
CA THR A 172 -13.28 -15.53 20.91
C THR A 172 -12.75 -16.63 20.02
N GLU A 173 -11.58 -17.19 20.38
CA GLU A 173 -11.01 -18.38 19.78
C GLU A 173 -12.10 -19.45 19.63
N ILE A 174 -12.69 -19.54 18.45
CA ILE A 174 -13.50 -20.70 18.08
C ILE A 174 -12.51 -21.76 17.68
N ASN A 175 -12.15 -22.60 18.64
CA ASN A 175 -11.33 -23.78 18.44
C ASN A 175 -12.14 -24.81 17.63
N LEU A 176 -12.19 -24.61 16.29
CA LEU A 176 -12.82 -25.50 15.33
C LEU A 176 -11.85 -26.62 14.94
N ALA A 177 -11.63 -27.57 15.85
CA ALA A 177 -11.18 -28.88 15.43
C ALA A 177 -12.37 -29.62 14.75
N PRO A 178 -12.26 -30.08 13.49
CA PRO A 178 -13.33 -30.82 12.84
C PRO A 178 -13.44 -32.22 13.45
N ARG A 179 -14.38 -32.44 14.35
CA ARG A 179 -14.83 -33.77 14.70
C ARG A 179 -15.92 -34.17 13.71
N ILE A 180 -15.56 -34.99 12.75
CA ILE A 180 -16.55 -35.72 11.91
C ILE A 180 -17.24 -36.74 12.80
N VAL A 181 -18.46 -36.45 13.21
CA VAL A 181 -19.37 -37.43 13.81
C VAL A 181 -20.45 -37.73 12.79
N LYS A 182 -20.49 -38.98 12.35
CA LYS A 182 -21.55 -39.50 11.47
C LYS A 182 -22.92 -39.36 12.16
N GLY A 183 -23.84 -38.60 11.56
CA GLY A 183 -25.27 -38.76 11.80
C GLY A 183 -26.05 -37.56 12.36
N GLU A 184 -25.43 -36.52 12.90
CA GLU A 184 -26.17 -35.31 13.33
C GLU A 184 -25.45 -34.04 12.92
N TYR A 185 -26.19 -33.11 12.33
CA TYR A 185 -25.64 -31.79 11.98
C TYR A 185 -25.23 -31.03 13.24
N ALA A 186 -24.00 -30.52 13.27
CA ALA A 186 -23.50 -29.71 14.38
C ALA A 186 -24.50 -28.57 14.71
N PRO A 187 -24.62 -28.17 15.98
CA PRO A 187 -25.56 -27.12 16.42
C PRO A 187 -25.46 -25.83 15.59
N GLN A 188 -24.26 -25.46 15.16
CA GLN A 188 -23.99 -24.26 14.35
C GLN A 188 -24.65 -24.32 12.96
N VAL A 189 -24.72 -25.50 12.32
CA VAL A 189 -25.40 -25.66 11.03
C VAL A 189 -26.94 -25.53 11.21
N ARG A 190 -27.44 -25.89 12.36
CA ARG A 190 -28.88 -25.75 12.69
C ARG A 190 -29.22 -24.30 12.96
N GLU A 191 -28.38 -23.55 13.65
CA GLU A 191 -28.55 -22.11 13.87
C GLU A 191 -28.44 -21.31 12.57
N PHE A 192 -27.49 -21.64 11.70
CA PHE A 192 -27.39 -21.03 10.39
C PHE A 192 -28.60 -21.29 9.50
N LYS A 193 -29.14 -22.50 9.50
CA LYS A 193 -30.40 -22.82 8.81
C LYS A 193 -31.60 -22.06 9.39
N ASN A 194 -31.66 -21.89 10.70
CA ASN A 194 -32.70 -21.10 11.36
C ASN A 194 -32.61 -19.63 11.00
N PHE A 195 -31.39 -19.08 10.95
CA PHE A 195 -31.12 -17.72 10.50
C PHE A 195 -31.57 -17.51 9.05
N LEU A 196 -31.17 -18.38 8.12
CA LEU A 196 -31.60 -18.32 6.71
C LEU A 196 -33.13 -18.44 6.55
N SER A 197 -33.78 -19.24 7.41
CA SER A 197 -35.25 -19.40 7.40
C SER A 197 -35.96 -18.15 7.93
N SER A 198 -35.37 -17.42 8.85
CA SER A 198 -35.90 -16.14 9.36
C SER A 198 -35.83 -15.03 8.32
N LEU A 199 -34.77 -15.02 7.51
CA LEU A 199 -34.62 -14.04 6.42
C LEU A 199 -35.67 -14.24 5.31
N LYS A 200 -36.08 -15.50 5.02
CA LYS A 200 -37.13 -15.82 4.02
C LYS A 200 -38.56 -15.44 4.44
N LYS A 201 -38.81 -15.15 5.70
CA LYS A 201 -40.12 -14.72 6.19
C LYS A 201 -40.39 -13.23 6.18
N ASN A 202 -39.36 -12.45 5.87
CA ASN A 202 -39.42 -10.98 5.84
C ASN A 202 -39.32 -10.38 4.42
N PHE A 203 -39.54 -11.22 3.38
CA PHE A 203 -39.70 -10.79 1.98
C PHE A 203 -40.99 -11.37 1.41
#